data_4ad5a34d2d2d0b46af9b12a4a398f71d
#
_entry.id   4ad5a34d2d2d0b46af9b12a4a398f71d
#
_cell.length_a   1.000
_cell.length_b   1.000
_cell.length_c   1.000
_cell.angle_alpha   90.00
_cell.angle_beta   90.00
_cell.angle_gamma   90.00
#
_symmetry.space_group_name_H-M   'P 1'
#
loop_
_entity.id
_entity.type
_entity.pdbx_description
1 polymer ?
#
loop_
_entity_poly.entity_id
_entity_poly.type
_entity_poly.pdbx_seq_one_letter_code
_entity_poly.pdbx_strand_id
1 'polypeptide(L)'
;MVQKLDFLVETPSQTAGPYVHIGLMPTYAGNPGYYHEEVAVSPIAEGAKGEIIEITGQVFDGSGWAMRDALIESWQPDAAGIFPGQPGADPAVSGHCRFAADAESGEFTLRTVKPGAVKARGGKLQAPHISLWIVARGINIGLQTRIYFEDEDNSADPLLARIEQRPRVETLIAKKIAPGKYRFDIRLQGEGETVFLDI
;
A
#
# COMPACT_ATOMS: atom_id res chain seq x y z
N MET A 1 51.07 7.27 -13.52
CA MET A 1 50.47 7.18 -12.19
C MET A 1 49.01 6.87 -12.42
N VAL A 2 48.52 5.69 -11.98
CA VAL A 2 47.10 5.36 -12.12
C VAL A 2 46.36 6.12 -11.03
N GLN A 3 45.43 6.97 -11.41
CA GLN A 3 44.57 7.68 -10.45
C GLN A 3 43.74 6.64 -9.69
N LYS A 4 43.82 6.65 -8.37
CA LYS A 4 42.99 5.84 -7.53
C LYS A 4 41.56 6.36 -7.65
N LEU A 5 40.68 5.57 -8.28
CA LEU A 5 39.25 5.84 -8.28
C LEU A 5 38.73 5.50 -6.90
N ASP A 6 38.35 6.49 -6.14
CA ASP A 6 37.55 6.25 -4.94
C ASP A 6 36.19 5.73 -5.37
N PHE A 7 35.78 4.61 -4.78
CA PHE A 7 34.41 4.13 -4.95
C PHE A 7 33.47 5.23 -4.46
N LEU A 8 32.47 5.55 -5.30
CA LEU A 8 31.41 6.46 -4.87
C LEU A 8 30.74 5.86 -3.63
N VAL A 9 30.64 6.66 -2.60
CA VAL A 9 29.90 6.28 -1.40
C VAL A 9 28.42 6.34 -1.73
N GLU A 10 27.67 5.36 -1.28
CA GLU A 10 26.22 5.35 -1.44
C GLU A 10 25.62 6.63 -0.85
N THR A 11 24.66 7.20 -1.54
CA THR A 11 23.94 8.36 -1.02
C THR A 11 23.26 7.99 0.30
N PRO A 12 23.45 8.77 1.36
CA PRO A 12 22.76 8.50 2.63
C PRO A 12 21.26 8.42 2.44
N SER A 13 20.62 7.56 3.19
CA SER A 13 19.16 7.44 3.22
C SER A 13 18.54 8.80 3.48
N GLN A 14 17.53 9.14 2.71
CA GLN A 14 16.84 10.42 2.79
C GLN A 14 15.36 10.20 3.05
N THR A 15 14.81 11.03 3.92
CA THR A 15 13.38 11.02 4.20
C THR A 15 12.59 11.68 3.07
N ALA A 16 11.33 11.27 2.90
CA ALA A 16 10.38 11.97 2.06
C ALA A 16 10.13 13.38 2.59
N GLY A 17 10.04 14.34 1.69
CA GLY A 17 9.71 15.72 1.98
C GLY A 17 8.62 16.24 1.04
N PRO A 18 8.31 17.56 1.04
CA PRO A 18 7.25 18.15 0.23
C PRO A 18 7.35 17.87 -1.27
N TYR A 19 8.58 17.72 -1.79
CA TYR A 19 8.80 17.42 -3.21
C TYR A 19 8.25 16.05 -3.65
N VAL A 20 8.06 15.12 -2.73
CA VAL A 20 7.46 13.81 -3.04
C VAL A 20 6.03 14.01 -3.53
N HIS A 21 5.21 14.75 -2.79
CA HIS A 21 3.83 15.06 -3.19
C HIS A 21 3.79 15.99 -4.41
N ILE A 22 4.64 17.01 -4.47
CA ILE A 22 4.72 17.94 -5.61
C ILE A 22 5.04 17.19 -6.90
N GLY A 23 5.96 16.21 -6.85
CA GLY A 23 6.36 15.43 -8.02
C GLY A 23 5.41 14.28 -8.38
N LEU A 24 4.79 13.63 -7.40
CA LEU A 24 4.01 12.42 -7.61
C LEU A 24 2.50 12.63 -7.59
N MET A 25 2.04 13.69 -6.91
CA MET A 25 0.62 14.05 -6.76
C MET A 25 0.46 15.58 -6.81
N PRO A 26 0.80 16.21 -7.94
CA PRO A 26 0.87 17.67 -8.03
C PRO A 26 -0.48 18.35 -7.75
N THR A 27 -1.60 17.80 -8.20
CA THR A 27 -2.92 18.36 -7.92
C THR A 27 -3.21 18.36 -6.41
N TYR A 28 -2.91 17.26 -5.71
CA TYR A 28 -3.01 17.19 -4.26
C TYR A 28 -2.10 18.25 -3.58
N ALA A 29 -0.91 18.46 -4.12
CA ALA A 29 0.05 19.43 -3.62
C ALA A 29 -0.28 20.90 -4.00
N GLY A 30 -1.44 21.17 -4.57
CA GLY A 30 -1.87 22.51 -4.96
C GLY A 30 -1.38 23.00 -6.32
N ASN A 31 -0.84 22.11 -7.16
CA ASN A 31 -0.35 22.41 -8.51
C ASN A 31 -1.19 21.68 -9.58
N PRO A 32 -2.47 22.01 -9.76
CA PRO A 32 -3.33 21.34 -10.72
C PRO A 32 -2.89 21.65 -12.16
N GLY A 33 -3.10 20.68 -13.06
CA GLY A 33 -2.79 20.82 -14.50
C GLY A 33 -1.32 20.63 -14.85
N TYR A 34 -0.49 20.16 -13.91
CA TYR A 34 0.90 19.82 -14.20
C TYR A 34 1.01 18.61 -15.14
N TYR A 35 0.17 17.60 -14.93
CA TYR A 35 -0.03 16.49 -15.87
C TYR A 35 -1.31 16.69 -16.66
N HIS A 36 -1.32 16.20 -17.89
CA HIS A 36 -2.53 16.19 -18.72
C HIS A 36 -3.63 15.33 -18.08
N GLU A 37 -3.23 14.20 -17.50
CA GLU A 37 -4.05 13.33 -16.69
C GLU A 37 -3.28 12.95 -15.42
N GLU A 38 -3.97 12.96 -14.28
CA GLU A 38 -3.38 12.50 -13.01
C GLU A 38 -3.11 10.99 -13.09
N VAL A 39 -1.90 10.59 -12.68
CA VAL A 39 -1.46 9.21 -12.75
C VAL A 39 -1.84 8.45 -11.49
N ALA A 40 -2.42 7.27 -11.67
CA ALA A 40 -2.67 6.31 -10.59
C ALA A 40 -3.63 6.81 -9.49
N VAL A 41 -4.58 7.69 -9.81
CA VAL A 41 -5.58 8.20 -8.84
C VAL A 41 -6.65 7.18 -8.48
N SER A 42 -6.81 6.12 -9.27
CA SER A 42 -7.75 5.04 -9.01
C SER A 42 -7.20 3.73 -9.55
N PRO A 43 -7.28 2.62 -8.77
CA PRO A 43 -6.89 1.29 -9.25
C PRO A 43 -7.96 0.63 -10.10
N ILE A 44 -9.14 1.25 -10.24
CA ILE A 44 -10.28 0.72 -10.98
C ILE A 44 -10.90 1.79 -11.88
N ALA A 45 -11.40 1.36 -13.04
CA ALA A 45 -12.23 2.14 -13.94
C ALA A 45 -13.71 1.70 -13.85
N GLU A 46 -14.58 2.40 -14.55
CA GLU A 46 -15.98 2.00 -14.69
C GLU A 46 -16.09 0.61 -15.32
N GLY A 47 -16.96 -0.23 -14.77
CA GLY A 47 -17.16 -1.61 -15.23
C GLY A 47 -16.21 -2.64 -14.61
N ALA A 48 -15.36 -2.28 -13.66
CA ALA A 48 -14.55 -3.22 -12.90
C ALA A 48 -15.43 -4.28 -12.23
N LYS A 49 -15.07 -5.56 -12.41
CA LYS A 49 -15.82 -6.72 -11.90
C LYS A 49 -15.43 -7.00 -10.46
N GLY A 50 -16.43 -7.44 -9.67
CA GLY A 50 -16.25 -7.83 -8.28
C GLY A 50 -16.91 -6.88 -7.29
N GLU A 51 -16.71 -7.12 -6.00
CA GLU A 51 -17.20 -6.28 -4.91
C GLU A 51 -16.35 -4.99 -4.84
N ILE A 52 -16.99 -3.84 -5.00
CA ILE A 52 -16.32 -2.56 -4.77
C ILE A 52 -16.24 -2.33 -3.27
N ILE A 53 -15.04 -2.08 -2.79
CA ILE A 53 -14.76 -1.83 -1.38
C ILE A 53 -14.10 -0.47 -1.17
N GLU A 54 -14.23 0.03 0.06
CA GLU A 54 -13.57 1.23 0.55
C GLU A 54 -12.77 0.87 1.80
N ILE A 55 -11.50 1.23 1.80
CA ILE A 55 -10.60 1.03 2.94
C ILE A 55 -10.17 2.40 3.42
N THR A 56 -10.46 2.70 4.68
CA THR A 56 -9.98 3.92 5.35
C THR A 56 -8.97 3.58 6.41
N GLY A 57 -8.07 4.49 6.71
CA GLY A 57 -7.06 4.29 7.73
C GLY A 57 -6.21 5.51 7.99
N GLN A 58 -5.34 5.42 8.98
CA GLN A 58 -4.34 6.43 9.30
C GLN A 58 -2.99 5.76 9.47
N VAL A 59 -1.92 6.50 9.15
CA VAL A 59 -0.54 6.10 9.46
C VAL A 59 -0.14 6.82 10.74
N PHE A 60 0.23 6.08 11.79
CA PHE A 60 0.62 6.63 13.08
C PHE A 60 2.13 6.53 13.28
N ASP A 61 2.74 7.58 13.78
CA ASP A 61 4.12 7.59 14.23
C ASP A 61 4.30 6.90 15.60
N GLY A 62 5.55 6.84 16.09
CA GLY A 62 5.88 6.23 17.38
C GLY A 62 5.33 6.98 18.60
N SER A 63 4.83 8.20 18.42
CA SER A 63 4.17 8.99 19.47
C SER A 63 2.64 8.86 19.43
N GLY A 64 2.11 8.11 18.46
CA GLY A 64 0.67 7.92 18.26
C GLY A 64 -0.02 9.06 17.50
N TRP A 65 0.75 9.97 16.86
CA TRP A 65 0.19 11.02 16.02
C TRP A 65 -0.04 10.52 14.59
N ALA A 66 -1.17 10.91 14.01
CA ALA A 66 -1.45 10.63 12.61
C ALA A 66 -0.51 11.45 11.71
N MET A 67 0.16 10.75 10.79
CA MET A 67 1.04 11.36 9.79
C MET A 67 0.20 11.90 8.64
N ARG A 68 0.19 13.23 8.51
CA ARG A 68 -0.60 13.96 7.51
C ARG A 68 0.09 14.08 6.15
N ASP A 69 1.31 13.61 6.06
CA ASP A 69 2.15 13.63 4.87
C ASP A 69 2.55 12.22 4.40
N ALA A 70 1.79 11.21 4.79
CA ALA A 70 1.99 9.87 4.26
C ALA A 70 1.50 9.80 2.80
N LEU A 71 2.39 9.34 1.92
CA LEU A 71 2.06 8.95 0.56
C LEU A 71 2.10 7.44 0.48
N ILE A 72 1.05 6.86 -0.08
CA ILE A 72 0.87 5.40 -0.14
C ILE A 72 0.64 5.01 -1.60
N GLU A 73 1.35 3.98 -2.04
CA GLU A 73 1.05 3.28 -3.28
C GLU A 73 0.47 1.91 -2.96
N SER A 74 -0.56 1.51 -3.69
CA SER A 74 -1.13 0.18 -3.61
C SER A 74 -0.92 -0.60 -4.90
N TRP A 75 -0.76 -1.91 -4.75
CA TRP A 75 -0.70 -2.86 -5.86
C TRP A 75 -1.51 -4.11 -5.53
N GLN A 76 -2.43 -4.48 -6.42
CA GLN A 76 -3.31 -5.60 -6.21
C GLN A 76 -3.71 -6.32 -7.52
N PRO A 77 -4.16 -7.58 -7.44
CA PRO A 77 -4.85 -8.26 -8.53
C PRO A 77 -6.32 -7.81 -8.62
N ASP A 78 -7.00 -8.26 -9.67
CA ASP A 78 -8.45 -8.14 -9.79
C ASP A 78 -9.21 -9.11 -8.86
N ALA A 79 -10.54 -9.11 -8.94
CA ALA A 79 -11.39 -9.98 -8.12
C ALA A 79 -11.22 -11.50 -8.41
N ALA A 80 -10.61 -11.86 -9.53
CA ALA A 80 -10.26 -13.25 -9.85
C ALA A 80 -8.84 -13.64 -9.38
N GLY A 81 -8.11 -12.73 -8.75
CA GLY A 81 -6.73 -12.94 -8.32
C GLY A 81 -5.71 -12.86 -9.46
N ILE A 82 -6.06 -12.19 -10.56
CA ILE A 82 -5.19 -12.03 -11.73
C ILE A 82 -4.63 -10.61 -11.76
N PHE A 83 -3.30 -10.49 -11.84
CA PHE A 83 -2.64 -9.18 -11.90
C PHE A 83 -2.80 -8.54 -13.30
N PRO A 84 -2.84 -7.20 -13.37
CA PRO A 84 -2.87 -6.48 -14.63
C PRO A 84 -1.77 -6.93 -15.58
N GLY A 85 -2.09 -7.02 -16.87
CA GLY A 85 -1.18 -7.49 -17.91
C GLY A 85 -1.07 -9.00 -18.05
N GLN A 86 -1.64 -9.78 -17.15
CA GLN A 86 -1.74 -11.24 -17.29
C GLN A 86 -2.95 -11.65 -18.14
N PRO A 87 -2.89 -12.80 -18.85
CA PRO A 87 -4.03 -13.31 -19.58
C PRO A 87 -5.25 -13.52 -18.68
N GLY A 88 -6.39 -12.94 -19.07
CA GLY A 88 -7.66 -13.04 -18.34
C GLY A 88 -7.86 -11.98 -17.25
N ALA A 89 -6.90 -11.07 -17.03
CA ALA A 89 -7.07 -9.95 -16.13
C ALA A 89 -8.22 -9.03 -16.57
N ASP A 90 -8.92 -8.47 -15.61
CA ASP A 90 -9.97 -7.48 -15.87
C ASP A 90 -9.32 -6.17 -16.38
N PRO A 91 -9.62 -5.72 -17.62
CA PRO A 91 -9.04 -4.51 -18.18
C PRO A 91 -9.46 -3.23 -17.45
N ALA A 92 -10.53 -3.27 -16.66
CA ALA A 92 -10.99 -2.17 -15.84
C ALA A 92 -10.28 -2.08 -14.47
N VAL A 93 -9.33 -2.99 -14.19
CA VAL A 93 -8.53 -3.00 -12.96
C VAL A 93 -7.07 -2.78 -13.34
N SER A 94 -6.57 -1.56 -13.10
CA SER A 94 -5.14 -1.24 -13.25
C SER A 94 -4.32 -1.81 -12.09
N GLY A 95 -4.94 -2.06 -10.96
CA GLY A 95 -4.36 -2.60 -9.74
C GLY A 95 -3.42 -1.64 -9.00
N HIS A 96 -2.96 -0.58 -9.64
CA HIS A 96 -2.06 0.42 -9.07
C HIS A 96 -2.81 1.69 -8.69
N CYS A 97 -2.62 2.17 -7.48
CA CYS A 97 -3.15 3.45 -7.03
C CYS A 97 -2.11 4.17 -6.17
N ARG A 98 -2.10 5.48 -6.27
CA ARG A 98 -1.31 6.37 -5.42
C ARG A 98 -2.25 7.33 -4.72
N PHE A 99 -2.17 7.41 -3.41
CA PHE A 99 -3.01 8.26 -2.60
C PHE A 99 -2.22 8.82 -1.42
N ALA A 100 -2.67 9.94 -0.89
CA ALA A 100 -2.07 10.61 0.25
C ALA A 100 -3.01 10.57 1.45
N ALA A 101 -2.44 10.75 2.64
CA ALA A 101 -3.22 11.06 3.82
C ALA A 101 -3.80 12.48 3.69
N ASP A 102 -5.02 12.68 4.15
CA ASP A 102 -5.63 13.99 4.22
C ASP A 102 -4.81 14.93 5.12
N ALA A 103 -4.57 16.15 4.66
CA ALA A 103 -3.67 17.10 5.31
C ALA A 103 -4.18 17.61 6.67
N GLU A 104 -5.46 17.47 6.98
CA GLU A 104 -6.05 17.88 8.26
C GLU A 104 -6.23 16.70 9.21
N SER A 105 -6.84 15.62 8.75
CA SER A 105 -7.16 14.44 9.56
C SER A 105 -6.06 13.38 9.59
N GLY A 106 -5.20 13.33 8.57
CA GLY A 106 -4.25 12.25 8.37
C GLY A 106 -4.89 10.94 7.89
N GLU A 107 -6.18 10.94 7.56
CA GLU A 107 -6.87 9.75 7.07
C GLU A 107 -6.63 9.56 5.57
N PHE A 108 -6.34 8.34 5.17
CA PHE A 108 -6.34 7.95 3.76
C PHE A 108 -7.60 7.17 3.42
N THR A 109 -7.98 7.20 2.15
CA THR A 109 -9.06 6.41 1.60
C THR A 109 -8.62 5.75 0.30
N LEU A 110 -8.79 4.43 0.22
CA LEU A 110 -8.60 3.64 -0.98
C LEU A 110 -9.93 3.01 -1.39
N ARG A 111 -10.46 3.41 -2.55
CA ARG A 111 -11.63 2.78 -3.16
C ARG A 111 -11.16 1.87 -4.28
N THR A 112 -11.49 0.58 -4.19
CA THR A 112 -11.02 -0.43 -5.14
C THR A 112 -12.00 -1.60 -5.26
N VAL A 113 -11.67 -2.59 -6.08
CA VAL A 113 -12.33 -3.91 -6.07
C VAL A 113 -11.65 -4.79 -5.02
N LYS A 114 -12.43 -5.57 -4.26
CA LYS A 114 -11.87 -6.59 -3.35
C LYS A 114 -11.08 -7.61 -4.16
N PRO A 115 -9.77 -7.77 -3.92
CA PRO A 115 -8.95 -8.68 -4.72
C PRO A 115 -9.31 -10.14 -4.46
N GLY A 116 -9.10 -11.00 -5.45
CA GLY A 116 -9.15 -12.44 -5.29
C GLY A 116 -7.85 -13.03 -4.76
N ALA A 117 -7.89 -14.29 -4.35
CA ALA A 117 -6.72 -15.05 -3.92
C ALA A 117 -5.73 -15.28 -5.09
N VAL A 118 -4.44 -15.20 -4.80
CA VAL A 118 -3.36 -15.23 -5.81
C VAL A 118 -2.57 -16.54 -5.73
N LYS A 119 -2.30 -17.14 -6.88
CA LYS A 119 -1.40 -18.30 -6.96
C LYS A 119 0.06 -17.86 -6.73
N ALA A 120 0.67 -18.36 -5.67
CA ALA A 120 2.10 -18.16 -5.39
C ALA A 120 2.95 -19.19 -6.12
N ARG A 121 4.28 -18.97 -6.12
CA ARG A 121 5.24 -19.98 -6.59
C ARG A 121 5.05 -21.29 -5.82
N GLY A 122 5.16 -22.42 -6.52
CA GLY A 122 4.98 -23.74 -5.91
C GLY A 122 3.52 -24.16 -5.69
N GLY A 123 2.56 -23.47 -6.31
CA GLY A 123 1.15 -23.85 -6.31
C GLY A 123 0.38 -23.52 -5.03
N LYS A 124 1.02 -22.87 -4.06
CA LYS A 124 0.33 -22.36 -2.88
C LYS A 124 -0.56 -21.18 -3.23
N LEU A 125 -1.65 -21.00 -2.50
CA LEU A 125 -2.54 -19.86 -2.66
C LEU A 125 -2.24 -18.83 -1.58
N GLN A 126 -2.08 -17.57 -1.99
CA GLN A 126 -2.05 -16.42 -1.08
C GLN A 126 -3.48 -15.93 -0.90
N ALA A 127 -3.84 -15.61 0.33
CA ALA A 127 -5.14 -15.00 0.62
C ALA A 127 -5.31 -13.66 -0.12
N PRO A 128 -6.56 -13.21 -0.33
CA PRO A 128 -6.84 -11.90 -0.88
C PRO A 128 -6.09 -10.80 -0.15
N HIS A 129 -5.28 -10.02 -0.87
CA HIS A 129 -4.46 -8.97 -0.25
C HIS A 129 -4.16 -7.82 -1.20
N ILE A 130 -3.84 -6.68 -0.63
CA ILE A 130 -3.33 -5.49 -1.31
C ILE A 130 -1.94 -5.20 -0.76
N SER A 131 -0.94 -5.12 -1.63
CA SER A 131 0.41 -4.68 -1.25
C SER A 131 0.45 -3.16 -1.15
N LEU A 132 1.10 -2.64 -0.13
CA LEU A 132 1.31 -1.20 0.08
C LEU A 132 2.79 -0.88 0.12
N TRP A 133 3.14 0.26 -0.47
CA TRP A 133 4.42 0.93 -0.29
C TRP A 133 4.15 2.32 0.29
N ILE A 134 4.89 2.70 1.33
CA ILE A 134 4.59 3.87 2.14
C ILE A 134 5.84 4.72 2.29
N VAL A 135 5.72 6.01 2.05
CA VAL A 135 6.73 7.02 2.38
C VAL A 135 6.09 8.18 3.12
N ALA A 136 6.84 8.73 4.05
CA ALA A 136 6.44 9.91 4.80
C ALA A 136 7.67 10.56 5.43
N ARG A 137 7.50 11.73 5.99
CA ARG A 137 8.55 12.42 6.75
C ARG A 137 8.98 11.57 7.96
N GLY A 138 10.28 11.39 8.13
CA GLY A 138 10.86 10.55 9.18
C GLY A 138 11.08 9.10 8.76
N ILE A 139 10.59 8.66 7.61
CA ILE A 139 10.87 7.35 7.03
C ILE A 139 12.01 7.49 6.02
N ASN A 140 13.15 6.85 6.29
CA ASN A 140 14.34 6.97 5.46
C ASN A 140 14.34 6.05 4.24
N ILE A 141 13.56 4.98 4.29
CA ILE A 141 13.34 4.04 3.18
C ILE A 141 11.85 3.78 3.04
N GLY A 142 11.38 3.52 1.82
CA GLY A 142 9.98 3.14 1.63
C GLY A 142 9.66 1.84 2.38
N LEU A 143 8.57 1.83 3.12
CA LEU A 143 8.12 0.66 3.89
C LEU A 143 7.11 -0.13 3.08
N GLN A 144 7.26 -1.45 3.08
CA GLN A 144 6.33 -2.33 2.41
C GLN A 144 5.51 -3.11 3.44
N THR A 145 4.20 -3.21 3.21
CA THR A 145 3.29 -4.01 4.01
C THR A 145 2.16 -4.57 3.13
N ARG A 146 1.23 -5.30 3.73
CA ARG A 146 0.05 -5.81 3.04
C ARG A 146 -1.21 -5.60 3.88
N ILE A 147 -2.32 -5.38 3.19
CA ILE A 147 -3.67 -5.44 3.76
C ILE A 147 -4.24 -6.81 3.42
N TYR A 148 -4.64 -7.56 4.43
CA TYR A 148 -5.51 -8.73 4.34
C TYR A 148 -6.89 -8.38 4.89
N PHE A 149 -7.86 -9.26 4.72
CA PHE A 149 -9.25 -8.97 5.08
C PHE A 149 -9.74 -9.91 6.18
N GLU A 150 -10.42 -9.35 7.18
CA GLU A 150 -10.95 -10.11 8.34
C GLU A 150 -11.98 -11.17 7.94
N ASP A 151 -12.73 -10.93 6.89
CA ASP A 151 -13.76 -11.82 6.37
C ASP A 151 -13.28 -12.80 5.29
N GLU A 152 -11.95 -12.98 5.16
CA GLU A 152 -11.33 -13.96 4.28
C GLU A 152 -10.57 -15.03 5.07
N ASP A 153 -10.40 -16.20 4.47
CA ASP A 153 -9.56 -17.24 5.07
C ASP A 153 -8.07 -16.95 4.81
N ASN A 154 -7.44 -16.38 5.82
CA ASN A 154 -6.02 -16.05 5.82
C ASN A 154 -5.13 -17.19 6.34
N SER A 155 -5.68 -18.30 6.81
CA SER A 155 -4.98 -19.34 7.57
C SER A 155 -3.90 -20.07 6.78
N ALA A 156 -4.10 -20.23 5.47
CA ALA A 156 -3.19 -20.96 4.59
C ALA A 156 -2.21 -20.05 3.85
N ASP A 157 -2.22 -18.73 4.09
CA ASP A 157 -1.34 -17.80 3.39
C ASP A 157 0.14 -18.06 3.70
N PRO A 158 0.98 -18.33 2.68
CA PRO A 158 2.37 -18.69 2.90
C PRO A 158 3.25 -17.54 3.43
N LEU A 159 2.85 -16.27 3.22
CA LEU A 159 3.58 -15.13 3.77
C LEU A 159 3.22 -14.94 5.23
N LEU A 160 1.95 -14.96 5.57
CA LEU A 160 1.50 -14.87 6.97
C LEU A 160 2.06 -16.01 7.82
N ALA A 161 2.21 -17.20 7.25
CA ALA A 161 2.82 -18.35 7.93
C ALA A 161 4.29 -18.13 8.30
N ARG A 162 5.00 -17.21 7.64
CA ARG A 162 6.42 -16.89 7.92
C ARG A 162 6.62 -15.87 9.02
N ILE A 163 5.56 -15.19 9.47
CA ILE A 163 5.65 -14.22 10.55
C ILE A 163 5.82 -14.98 11.87
N GLU A 164 7.02 -14.92 12.46
CA GLU A 164 7.37 -15.66 13.66
C GLU A 164 6.55 -15.21 14.88
N GLN A 165 6.37 -13.91 15.03
CA GLN A 165 5.56 -13.33 16.12
C GLN A 165 4.08 -13.36 15.74
N ARG A 166 3.44 -14.51 15.92
CA ARG A 166 2.06 -14.78 15.49
C ARG A 166 1.02 -13.69 15.87
N PRO A 167 1.04 -13.09 17.08
CA PRO A 167 0.11 -12.01 17.40
C PRO A 167 0.22 -10.79 16.47
N ARG A 168 1.38 -10.54 15.87
CA ARG A 168 1.57 -9.42 14.94
C ARG A 168 0.87 -9.62 13.59
N VAL A 169 0.46 -10.83 13.25
CA VAL A 169 -0.34 -11.07 12.03
C VAL A 169 -1.61 -10.21 12.02
N GLU A 170 -2.22 -9.98 13.17
CA GLU A 170 -3.40 -9.13 13.31
C GLU A 170 -3.18 -7.69 12.81
N THR A 171 -1.96 -7.19 12.85
CA THR A 171 -1.63 -5.86 12.34
C THR A 171 -1.70 -5.73 10.83
N LEU A 172 -1.85 -6.84 10.12
CA LEU A 172 -2.03 -6.91 8.67
C LEU A 172 -3.49 -7.11 8.25
N ILE A 173 -4.42 -7.25 9.21
CA ILE A 173 -5.82 -7.60 8.94
C ILE A 173 -6.70 -6.36 9.02
N ALA A 174 -7.25 -5.94 7.88
CA ALA A 174 -8.24 -4.87 7.83
C ALA A 174 -9.55 -5.33 8.48
N LYS A 175 -10.09 -4.50 9.37
CA LYS A 175 -11.33 -4.78 10.10
C LYS A 175 -12.54 -4.35 9.29
N LYS A 176 -13.49 -5.25 9.12
CA LYS A 176 -14.75 -4.96 8.42
C LYS A 176 -15.67 -4.12 9.33
N ILE A 177 -15.94 -2.89 8.91
CA ILE A 177 -16.76 -1.95 9.70
C ILE A 177 -18.20 -1.83 9.17
N ALA A 178 -18.42 -2.17 7.89
CA ALA A 178 -19.72 -2.27 7.25
C ALA A 178 -19.62 -3.10 5.96
N PRO A 179 -20.70 -3.45 5.28
CA PRO A 179 -20.65 -4.08 3.96
C PRO A 179 -19.79 -3.25 2.99
N GLY A 180 -18.76 -3.86 2.42
CA GLY A 180 -17.80 -3.23 1.51
C GLY A 180 -16.90 -2.16 2.15
N LYS A 181 -16.92 -1.99 3.49
CA LYS A 181 -16.11 -0.97 4.17
C LYS A 181 -15.18 -1.60 5.20
N TYR A 182 -13.92 -1.17 5.16
CA TYR A 182 -12.87 -1.69 6.02
C TYR A 182 -12.09 -0.55 6.67
N ARG A 183 -11.56 -0.83 7.87
CA ARG A 183 -10.60 0.02 8.57
C ARG A 183 -9.25 -0.67 8.64
N PHE A 184 -8.18 0.05 8.25
CA PHE A 184 -6.81 -0.44 8.31
C PHE A 184 -5.87 0.68 8.75
N ASP A 185 -5.51 0.68 10.03
CA ASP A 185 -4.55 1.62 10.58
C ASP A 185 -3.14 1.04 10.53
N ILE A 186 -2.16 1.87 10.21
CA ILE A 186 -0.75 1.52 10.09
C ILE A 186 0.02 2.20 11.22
N ARG A 187 0.72 1.43 12.03
CA ARG A 187 1.58 1.94 13.10
C ARG A 187 3.03 1.72 12.73
N LEU A 188 3.79 2.81 12.65
CA LEU A 188 5.20 2.76 12.24
C LEU A 188 6.11 2.26 13.35
N GLN A 189 5.71 2.42 14.60
CA GLN A 189 6.54 2.08 15.76
C GLN A 189 5.69 1.90 17.02
N GLY A 190 6.21 1.10 17.98
CA GLY A 190 5.60 0.96 19.30
C GLY A 190 4.62 -0.19 19.42
N GLU A 191 3.71 -0.11 20.39
CA GLU A 191 2.72 -1.15 20.63
C GLU A 191 1.77 -1.27 19.43
N GLY A 192 1.58 -2.49 18.94
CA GLY A 192 0.78 -2.75 17.74
C GLY A 192 1.46 -2.31 16.44
N GLU A 193 2.78 -2.14 16.43
CA GLU A 193 3.56 -1.84 15.23
C GLU A 193 3.19 -2.79 14.09
N THR A 194 2.83 -2.23 12.94
CA THR A 194 2.49 -2.98 11.74
C THR A 194 3.67 -3.82 11.27
N VAL A 195 3.42 -5.03 10.81
CA VAL A 195 4.46 -5.85 10.20
C VAL A 195 4.85 -5.23 8.86
N PHE A 196 6.12 -4.84 8.73
CA PHE A 196 6.71 -4.45 7.46
C PHE A 196 7.50 -5.60 6.87
N LEU A 197 7.52 -5.67 5.55
CA LEU A 197 8.03 -6.80 4.78
C LEU A 197 9.28 -6.38 4.01
N ASP A 198 10.30 -7.21 4.04
CA ASP A 198 11.48 -7.10 3.17
C ASP A 198 11.24 -8.02 1.95
N ILE A 199 10.64 -7.44 0.87
CA ILE A 199 10.21 -8.17 -0.34
C ILE A 199 10.54 -7.40 -1.62
#